data_db75932f7606daf826e4fb29cfde0f78
#
_entry.id   db75932f7606daf826e4fb29cfde0f78
#
_cell.length_a   1.000
_cell.length_b   1.000
_cell.length_c   1.000
_cell.angle_alpha   90.00
_cell.angle_beta   90.00
_cell.angle_gamma   90.00
#
_symmetry.space_group_name_H-M   'P 1'
#
loop_
_entity.id
_entity.type
_entity.pdbx_description
1 polymer ?
#
loop_
_entity_poly.entity_id
_entity_poly.type
_entity_poly.pdbx_seq_one_letter_code
_entity_poly.pdbx_strand_id
1 'polypeptide(L)'
;MNDVAAAWVRSRDRVVGMVRNAEPSALDTRAPLCPEWRIRDIVGHLVGISQDIAAGNFPGDLDEWAAAQVARLHDADLAALLEEWPTHQLERVITPELAIVLYDQSTHECDIAHALGRPTLIGDATLSLVADFTLGRFAVKDNDLAVTLELDGDVRTHGRGSRTLTLTTDYFTWFRASTGRRSRRQIAAMDWRGDLSAIDVLFTGIFRPAENDVIEFRESVA
;
A
#
# COMPACT_ATOMS: atom_id res chain seq x y z
N MET A 1 17.92 -9.03 9.94
CA MET A 1 16.77 -8.57 9.14
C MET A 1 16.19 -7.39 9.88
N ASN A 2 16.01 -6.23 9.23
CA ASN A 2 15.38 -5.06 9.83
C ASN A 2 13.84 -5.20 9.86
N ASP A 3 13.15 -4.28 10.56
CA ASP A 3 11.69 -4.38 10.79
C ASP A 3 10.88 -4.27 9.49
N VAL A 4 11.33 -3.45 8.52
CA VAL A 4 10.67 -3.30 7.21
C VAL A 4 10.73 -4.62 6.43
N ALA A 5 11.90 -5.24 6.37
CA ALA A 5 12.09 -6.54 5.73
C ALA A 5 11.27 -7.65 6.41
N ALA A 6 11.24 -7.67 7.75
CA ALA A 6 10.44 -8.64 8.50
C ALA A 6 8.94 -8.45 8.28
N ALA A 7 8.46 -7.20 8.23
CA ALA A 7 7.08 -6.89 7.94
C ALA A 7 6.70 -7.29 6.49
N TRP A 8 7.59 -7.05 5.53
CA TRP A 8 7.40 -7.46 4.14
C TRP A 8 7.26 -8.98 4.01
N VAL A 9 8.11 -9.77 4.66
CA VAL A 9 8.01 -11.24 4.66
C VAL A 9 6.67 -11.70 5.22
N ARG A 10 6.24 -11.14 6.36
CA ARG A 10 4.92 -11.48 6.93
C ARG A 10 3.77 -11.15 5.99
N SER A 11 3.82 -10.00 5.32
CA SER A 11 2.81 -9.60 4.33
C SER A 11 2.78 -10.56 3.15
N ARG A 12 3.96 -10.87 2.56
CA ARG A 12 4.09 -11.87 1.49
C ARG A 12 3.45 -13.20 1.89
N ASP A 13 3.79 -13.71 3.07
CA ASP A 13 3.32 -15.02 3.52
C ASP A 13 1.79 -15.03 3.73
N ARG A 14 1.19 -13.91 4.18
CA ARG A 14 -0.27 -13.77 4.25
C ARG A 14 -0.91 -13.75 2.86
N VAL A 15 -0.33 -13.02 1.90
CA VAL A 15 -0.80 -13.02 0.50
C VAL A 15 -0.74 -14.43 -0.08
N VAL A 16 0.38 -15.14 0.07
CA VAL A 16 0.54 -16.53 -0.37
C VAL A 16 -0.54 -17.42 0.25
N GLY A 17 -0.77 -17.28 1.56
CA GLY A 17 -1.82 -18.03 2.28
C GLY A 17 -3.23 -17.72 1.77
N MET A 18 -3.56 -16.45 1.52
CA MET A 18 -4.87 -16.04 0.98
C MET A 18 -5.10 -16.64 -0.41
N VAL A 19 -4.12 -16.53 -1.30
CA VAL A 19 -4.22 -16.98 -2.70
C VAL A 19 -4.29 -18.49 -2.80
N ARG A 20 -3.47 -19.23 -2.05
CA ARG A 20 -3.52 -20.71 -2.03
C ARG A 20 -4.83 -21.28 -1.52
N ASN A 21 -5.53 -20.56 -0.65
CA ASN A 21 -6.80 -20.97 -0.07
C ASN A 21 -8.02 -20.29 -0.73
N ALA A 22 -7.84 -19.65 -1.87
CA ALA A 22 -8.93 -19.08 -2.66
C ALA A 22 -9.41 -20.05 -3.73
N GLU A 23 -10.69 -19.97 -4.09
CA GLU A 23 -11.21 -20.69 -5.25
C GLU A 23 -10.53 -20.16 -6.52
N PRO A 24 -10.10 -21.04 -7.44
CA PRO A 24 -9.40 -20.62 -8.65
C PRO A 24 -10.15 -19.55 -9.46
N SER A 25 -11.47 -19.66 -9.58
CA SER A 25 -12.30 -18.69 -10.29
C SER A 25 -12.31 -17.30 -9.64
N ALA A 26 -12.13 -17.23 -8.32
CA ALA A 26 -12.04 -15.95 -7.62
C ALA A 26 -10.77 -15.18 -8.00
N LEU A 27 -9.68 -15.89 -8.31
CA LEU A 27 -8.39 -15.28 -8.67
C LEU A 27 -8.42 -14.61 -10.05
N ASP A 28 -9.38 -14.96 -10.88
CA ASP A 28 -9.61 -14.34 -12.19
C ASP A 28 -10.56 -13.13 -12.12
N THR A 29 -11.15 -12.84 -10.96
CA THR A 29 -11.99 -11.66 -10.78
C THR A 29 -11.15 -10.40 -10.62
N ARG A 30 -11.70 -9.26 -11.09
CA ARG A 30 -11.06 -7.95 -10.89
C ARG A 30 -11.16 -7.53 -9.43
N ALA A 31 -10.06 -7.02 -8.90
CA ALA A 31 -10.05 -6.49 -7.54
C ALA A 31 -10.82 -5.14 -7.49
N PRO A 32 -11.85 -4.99 -6.64
CA PRO A 32 -12.67 -3.77 -6.63
C PRO A 32 -11.90 -2.49 -6.35
N LEU A 33 -10.80 -2.58 -5.60
CA LEU A 33 -9.95 -1.44 -5.23
C LEU A 33 -8.75 -1.24 -6.17
N CYS A 34 -8.58 -2.13 -7.14
CA CYS A 34 -7.60 -2.07 -8.22
C CYS A 34 -8.26 -2.62 -9.50
N PRO A 35 -9.26 -1.91 -10.08
CA PRO A 35 -10.22 -2.48 -11.03
C PRO A 35 -9.63 -2.82 -12.39
N GLU A 36 -8.44 -2.36 -12.70
CA GLU A 36 -7.73 -2.73 -13.92
C GLU A 36 -7.10 -4.13 -13.84
N TRP A 37 -6.88 -4.64 -12.62
CA TRP A 37 -6.18 -5.89 -12.36
C TRP A 37 -7.09 -6.96 -11.77
N ARG A 38 -6.89 -8.20 -12.20
CA ARG A 38 -7.43 -9.38 -11.51
C ARG A 38 -6.57 -9.66 -10.27
N ILE A 39 -7.07 -10.45 -9.34
CA ILE A 39 -6.27 -10.85 -8.16
C ILE A 39 -4.95 -11.50 -8.60
N ARG A 40 -4.97 -12.38 -9.61
CA ARG A 40 -3.73 -12.99 -10.14
C ARG A 40 -2.76 -11.98 -10.74
N ASP A 41 -3.25 -10.91 -11.37
CA ASP A 41 -2.41 -9.85 -11.92
C ASP A 41 -1.70 -9.06 -10.81
N ILE A 42 -2.39 -8.80 -9.69
CA ILE A 42 -1.78 -8.21 -8.49
C ILE A 42 -0.67 -9.10 -7.94
N VAL A 43 -0.89 -10.43 -7.86
CA VAL A 43 0.16 -11.36 -7.43
C VAL A 43 1.34 -11.35 -8.39
N GLY A 44 1.07 -11.34 -9.70
CA GLY A 44 2.11 -11.22 -10.73
C GLY A 44 2.94 -9.94 -10.56
N HIS A 45 2.29 -8.80 -10.28
CA HIS A 45 2.96 -7.55 -9.98
C HIS A 45 3.89 -7.68 -8.75
N LEU A 46 3.40 -8.20 -7.64
CA LEU A 46 4.19 -8.36 -6.40
C LEU A 46 5.39 -9.31 -6.57
N VAL A 47 5.21 -10.41 -7.30
CA VAL A 47 6.32 -11.31 -7.65
C VAL A 47 7.28 -10.62 -8.60
N GLY A 48 6.75 -9.89 -9.60
CA GLY A 48 7.52 -9.13 -10.58
C GLY A 48 8.44 -8.08 -9.94
N ILE A 49 7.96 -7.36 -8.92
CA ILE A 49 8.81 -6.46 -8.12
C ILE A 49 9.99 -7.21 -7.53
N SER A 50 9.74 -8.40 -6.93
CA SER A 50 10.80 -9.20 -6.31
C SER A 50 11.83 -9.70 -7.32
N GLN A 51 11.38 -10.11 -8.51
CA GLN A 51 12.26 -10.51 -9.63
C GLN A 51 13.13 -9.33 -10.09
N ASP A 52 12.50 -8.17 -10.32
CA ASP A 52 13.17 -7.01 -10.88
C ASP A 52 14.22 -6.46 -9.89
N ILE A 53 13.88 -6.31 -8.62
CA ILE A 53 14.82 -5.82 -7.58
C ILE A 53 15.97 -6.82 -7.38
N ALA A 54 15.70 -8.13 -7.35
CA ALA A 54 16.73 -9.15 -7.25
C ALA A 54 17.70 -9.12 -8.45
N ALA A 55 17.21 -8.73 -9.64
CA ALA A 55 18.01 -8.55 -10.85
C ALA A 55 18.71 -7.17 -10.93
N GLY A 56 18.47 -6.26 -9.96
CA GLY A 56 18.99 -4.89 -9.98
C GLY A 56 18.26 -3.96 -10.95
N ASN A 57 17.08 -4.33 -11.41
CA ASN A 57 16.25 -3.53 -12.29
C ASN A 57 15.37 -2.58 -11.47
N PHE A 58 15.70 -1.29 -11.50
CA PHE A 58 14.90 -0.26 -10.83
C PHE A 58 14.17 0.61 -11.85
N PRO A 59 12.93 1.03 -11.56
CA PRO A 59 12.11 1.74 -12.53
C PRO A 59 12.55 3.19 -12.72
N GLY A 60 12.32 3.71 -13.93
CA GLY A 60 12.24 5.15 -14.17
C GLY A 60 10.85 5.70 -13.82
N ASP A 61 9.80 5.05 -14.34
CA ASP A 61 8.41 5.35 -14.07
C ASP A 61 7.73 4.16 -13.37
N LEU A 62 6.99 4.43 -12.29
CA LEU A 62 6.38 3.38 -11.46
C LEU A 62 5.17 2.72 -12.14
N ASP A 63 4.37 3.50 -12.87
CA ASP A 63 3.16 2.99 -13.53
C ASP A 63 3.54 2.09 -14.72
N GLU A 64 4.51 2.54 -15.55
CA GLU A 64 5.06 1.74 -16.64
C GLU A 64 5.71 0.45 -16.13
N TRP A 65 6.42 0.52 -15.02
CA TRP A 65 7.06 -0.63 -14.39
C TRP A 65 6.05 -1.67 -13.89
N ALA A 66 5.02 -1.21 -13.18
CA ALA A 66 3.95 -2.08 -12.70
C ALA A 66 3.19 -2.74 -13.88
N ALA A 67 2.86 -1.97 -14.92
CA ALA A 67 2.22 -2.50 -16.12
C ALA A 67 3.08 -3.55 -16.83
N ALA A 68 4.41 -3.35 -16.91
CA ALA A 68 5.32 -4.32 -17.51
C ALA A 68 5.39 -5.63 -16.71
N GLN A 69 5.36 -5.58 -15.38
CA GLN A 69 5.33 -6.78 -14.53
C GLN A 69 4.04 -7.57 -14.74
N VAL A 70 2.89 -6.89 -14.72
CA VAL A 70 1.59 -7.52 -15.00
C VAL A 70 1.57 -8.14 -16.38
N ALA A 71 1.99 -7.42 -17.42
CA ALA A 71 2.03 -7.95 -18.80
C ALA A 71 2.94 -9.18 -18.93
N ARG A 72 4.11 -9.15 -18.29
CA ARG A 72 5.08 -10.24 -18.31
C ARG A 72 4.54 -11.53 -17.67
N LEU A 73 3.78 -11.39 -16.57
CA LEU A 73 3.34 -12.51 -15.75
C LEU A 73 1.84 -12.84 -15.87
N HIS A 74 1.13 -12.19 -16.82
CA HIS A 74 -0.32 -12.31 -17.01
C HIS A 74 -0.82 -13.75 -17.16
N ASP A 75 -0.09 -14.56 -17.93
CA ASP A 75 -0.44 -15.95 -18.22
C ASP A 75 0.43 -16.97 -17.47
N ALA A 76 1.22 -16.51 -16.49
CA ALA A 76 2.08 -17.38 -15.72
C ALA A 76 1.26 -18.34 -14.83
N ASP A 77 1.81 -19.53 -14.59
CA ASP A 77 1.25 -20.44 -13.60
C ASP A 77 1.36 -19.84 -12.20
N LEU A 78 0.22 -19.49 -11.62
CA LEU A 78 0.15 -18.83 -10.32
C LEU A 78 0.77 -19.69 -9.21
N ALA A 79 0.60 -21.03 -9.27
CA ALA A 79 1.19 -21.90 -8.25
C ALA A 79 2.73 -21.85 -8.32
N ALA A 80 3.28 -21.88 -9.53
CA ALA A 80 4.72 -21.74 -9.74
C ALA A 80 5.24 -20.38 -9.27
N LEU A 81 4.51 -19.28 -9.55
CA LEU A 81 4.87 -17.95 -9.05
C LEU A 81 4.93 -17.88 -7.52
N LEU A 82 3.96 -18.48 -6.84
CA LEU A 82 3.91 -18.49 -5.37
C LEU A 82 5.04 -19.34 -4.75
N GLU A 83 5.52 -20.37 -5.44
CA GLU A 83 6.67 -21.17 -5.02
C GLU A 83 8.00 -20.46 -5.29
N GLU A 84 8.10 -19.75 -6.40
CA GLU A 84 9.29 -18.99 -6.79
C GLU A 84 9.50 -17.77 -5.90
N TRP A 85 8.42 -17.06 -5.53
CA TRP A 85 8.50 -15.75 -4.85
C TRP A 85 9.47 -15.69 -3.67
N PRO A 86 9.46 -16.63 -2.70
CA PRO A 86 10.43 -16.62 -1.59
C PRO A 86 11.89 -16.80 -2.02
N THR A 87 12.12 -17.40 -3.21
CA THR A 87 13.48 -17.71 -3.68
C THR A 87 14.27 -16.46 -4.07
N HIS A 88 13.58 -15.34 -4.38
CA HIS A 88 14.22 -14.06 -4.70
C HIS A 88 14.89 -13.38 -3.50
N GLN A 89 14.59 -13.83 -2.27
CA GLN A 89 15.22 -13.38 -1.03
C GLN A 89 15.25 -11.85 -0.88
N LEU A 90 14.19 -11.18 -1.35
CA LEU A 90 14.10 -9.71 -1.36
C LEU A 90 14.31 -9.09 0.04
N GLU A 91 13.97 -9.82 1.10
CA GLU A 91 14.19 -9.40 2.49
C GLU A 91 15.67 -9.15 2.83
N ARG A 92 16.62 -9.64 2.03
CA ARG A 92 18.07 -9.40 2.22
C ARG A 92 18.52 -8.04 1.71
N VAL A 93 17.76 -7.45 0.79
CA VAL A 93 18.07 -6.15 0.16
C VAL A 93 17.13 -5.03 0.58
N ILE A 94 16.00 -5.35 1.21
CA ILE A 94 15.08 -4.32 1.74
C ILE A 94 15.76 -3.58 2.89
N THR A 95 15.85 -2.27 2.73
CA THR A 95 16.29 -1.32 3.77
C THR A 95 15.12 -0.39 4.14
N PRO A 96 15.22 0.38 5.25
CA PRO A 96 14.20 1.38 5.57
C PRO A 96 13.95 2.42 4.45
N GLU A 97 14.99 2.73 3.65
CA GLU A 97 14.89 3.64 2.51
C GLU A 97 14.07 3.04 1.35
N LEU A 98 13.98 1.70 1.30
CA LEU A 98 13.14 0.94 0.37
C LEU A 98 11.77 0.60 0.95
N ALA A 99 11.28 1.35 1.95
CA ALA A 99 9.95 1.13 2.54
C ALA A 99 8.79 1.20 1.52
N ILE A 100 9.03 1.76 0.32
CA ILE A 100 8.07 1.72 -0.80
C ILE A 100 7.64 0.29 -1.12
N VAL A 101 8.54 -0.69 -1.03
CA VAL A 101 8.24 -2.10 -1.34
C VAL A 101 7.27 -2.67 -0.31
N LEU A 102 7.42 -2.30 0.98
CA LEU A 102 6.46 -2.68 2.02
C LEU A 102 5.13 -1.93 1.87
N TYR A 103 5.19 -0.64 1.51
CA TYR A 103 4.00 0.18 1.29
C TYR A 103 3.13 -0.40 0.17
N ASP A 104 3.74 -0.72 -0.96
CA ASP A 104 3.07 -1.33 -2.11
C ASP A 104 2.53 -2.73 -1.78
N GLN A 105 3.37 -3.60 -1.22
CA GLN A 105 3.00 -4.94 -0.76
C GLN A 105 1.80 -4.91 0.20
N SER A 106 1.81 -4.01 1.18
CA SER A 106 0.73 -3.86 2.17
C SER A 106 -0.55 -3.33 1.53
N THR A 107 -0.43 -2.43 0.55
CA THR A 107 -1.57 -1.92 -0.21
C THR A 107 -2.30 -3.05 -0.91
N HIS A 108 -1.57 -3.86 -1.63
CA HIS A 108 -2.12 -4.95 -2.42
C HIS A 108 -2.52 -6.17 -1.58
N GLU A 109 -1.91 -6.40 -0.43
CA GLU A 109 -2.43 -7.36 0.56
C GLU A 109 -3.86 -7.01 0.97
N CYS A 110 -4.13 -5.74 1.28
CA CYS A 110 -5.46 -5.27 1.62
C CYS A 110 -6.42 -5.37 0.42
N ASP A 111 -5.98 -5.04 -0.79
CA ASP A 111 -6.80 -5.12 -2.00
C ASP A 111 -7.23 -6.57 -2.30
N ILE A 112 -6.30 -7.53 -2.15
CA ILE A 112 -6.58 -8.97 -2.30
C ILE A 112 -7.55 -9.47 -1.21
N ALA A 113 -7.30 -9.11 0.06
CA ALA A 113 -8.18 -9.49 1.17
C ALA A 113 -9.61 -8.99 0.93
N HIS A 114 -9.76 -7.72 0.55
CA HIS A 114 -11.06 -7.11 0.23
C HIS A 114 -11.75 -7.83 -0.94
N ALA A 115 -11.02 -8.09 -2.03
CA ALA A 115 -11.57 -8.78 -3.20
C ALA A 115 -12.03 -10.22 -2.90
N LEU A 116 -11.38 -10.89 -1.94
CA LEU A 116 -11.76 -12.23 -1.48
C LEU A 116 -12.83 -12.22 -0.37
N GLY A 117 -13.34 -11.05 0.02
CA GLY A 117 -14.31 -10.91 1.10
C GLY A 117 -13.74 -11.33 2.47
N ARG A 118 -12.42 -11.19 2.66
CA ARG A 118 -11.70 -11.54 3.90
C ARG A 118 -11.32 -10.30 4.68
N PRO A 119 -11.22 -10.39 6.01
CA PRO A 119 -10.69 -9.30 6.80
C PRO A 119 -9.20 -9.08 6.50
N THR A 120 -8.77 -7.82 6.58
CA THR A 120 -7.37 -7.46 6.54
C THR A 120 -6.73 -7.81 7.90
N LEU A 121 -5.57 -8.49 7.86
CA LEU A 121 -4.81 -8.93 9.03
C LEU A 121 -3.52 -8.11 9.26
N ILE A 122 -3.38 -6.98 8.58
CA ILE A 122 -2.20 -6.13 8.73
C ILE A 122 -2.26 -5.39 10.07
N GLY A 123 -1.23 -5.55 10.89
CA GLY A 123 -1.16 -4.92 12.22
C GLY A 123 -0.56 -3.51 12.18
N ASP A 124 -0.86 -2.72 13.21
CA ASP A 124 -0.42 -1.33 13.33
C ASP A 124 1.11 -1.18 13.36
N ALA A 125 1.82 -2.16 13.93
CA ALA A 125 3.27 -2.21 13.88
C ALA A 125 3.85 -2.24 12.45
N THR A 126 3.16 -2.89 11.50
CA THR A 126 3.53 -2.86 10.09
C THR A 126 3.16 -1.52 9.45
N LEU A 127 1.94 -1.03 9.72
CA LEU A 127 1.44 0.22 9.17
C LEU A 127 2.25 1.42 9.63
N SER A 128 2.75 1.40 10.88
CA SER A 128 3.61 2.46 11.40
C SER A 128 4.93 2.63 10.65
N LEU A 129 5.46 1.55 10.01
CA LEU A 129 6.68 1.61 9.22
C LEU A 129 6.50 2.33 7.88
N VAL A 130 5.26 2.44 7.39
CA VAL A 130 4.93 3.04 6.10
C VAL A 130 4.04 4.28 6.19
N ALA A 131 3.64 4.67 7.40
CA ALA A 131 2.71 5.79 7.61
C ALA A 131 3.19 7.11 7.02
N ASP A 132 4.51 7.35 7.05
CA ASP A 132 5.12 8.60 6.59
C ASP A 132 5.49 8.59 5.12
N PHE A 133 5.34 7.46 4.44
CA PHE A 133 5.89 7.28 3.11
C PHE A 133 5.37 8.33 2.12
N THR A 134 4.06 8.53 2.07
CA THR A 134 3.46 9.50 1.15
C THR A 134 3.77 10.94 1.53
N LEU A 135 3.73 11.28 2.81
CA LEU A 135 4.01 12.64 3.28
C LEU A 135 5.46 13.04 3.02
N GLY A 136 6.40 12.16 3.38
CA GLY A 136 7.83 12.45 3.22
C GLY A 136 8.25 12.61 1.77
N ARG A 137 7.54 11.99 0.82
CA ARG A 137 7.95 11.92 -0.58
C ARG A 137 7.19 12.85 -1.51
N PHE A 138 5.92 13.12 -1.26
CA PHE A 138 5.04 13.75 -2.26
C PHE A 138 4.33 15.02 -1.79
N ALA A 139 3.93 15.11 -0.52
CA ALA A 139 2.96 16.10 -0.12
C ALA A 139 3.56 17.44 0.34
N VAL A 140 4.74 17.45 0.96
CA VAL A 140 5.25 18.63 1.67
C VAL A 140 6.53 19.23 1.08
N LYS A 141 7.08 18.62 0.05
CA LYS A 141 8.43 18.97 -0.44
C LYS A 141 8.49 20.37 -1.05
N ASP A 142 7.42 20.81 -1.71
CA ASP A 142 7.37 22.07 -2.47
C ASP A 142 6.20 22.98 -2.05
N ASN A 143 5.51 22.66 -0.95
CA ASN A 143 4.35 23.40 -0.46
C ASN A 143 4.68 24.10 0.86
N ASP A 144 4.18 25.30 1.08
CA ASP A 144 4.26 26.01 2.35
C ASP A 144 3.31 25.35 3.39
N LEU A 145 3.52 24.07 3.66
CA LEU A 145 2.64 23.22 4.47
C LEU A 145 3.44 22.42 5.51
N ALA A 146 2.94 22.44 6.75
CA ALA A 146 3.34 21.51 7.78
C ALA A 146 2.15 20.62 8.14
N VAL A 147 2.34 19.29 8.01
CA VAL A 147 1.30 18.29 8.29
C VAL A 147 1.67 17.51 9.53
N THR A 148 0.76 17.45 10.49
CA THR A 148 0.87 16.61 11.68
C THR A 148 -0.14 15.47 11.58
N LEU A 149 0.34 14.24 11.73
CA LEU A 149 -0.49 13.05 11.90
C LEU A 149 -0.47 12.63 13.37
N GLU A 150 -1.63 12.48 13.94
CA GLU A 150 -1.87 11.91 15.29
C GLU A 150 -2.51 10.53 15.06
N LEU A 151 -1.68 9.46 15.05
CA LEU A 151 -2.09 8.09 14.67
C LEU A 151 -1.99 7.18 15.89
N ASP A 152 -3.13 6.76 16.44
CA ASP A 152 -3.20 5.85 17.60
C ASP A 152 -2.31 6.26 18.79
N GLY A 153 -2.14 7.59 18.98
CA GLY A 153 -1.32 8.18 20.04
C GLY A 153 0.10 8.56 19.62
N ASP A 154 0.58 8.12 18.48
CA ASP A 154 1.84 8.59 17.89
C ASP A 154 1.63 9.92 17.17
N VAL A 155 2.58 10.85 17.33
CA VAL A 155 2.56 12.16 16.67
C VAL A 155 3.75 12.29 15.72
N ARG A 156 3.47 12.60 14.45
CA ARG A 156 4.47 12.75 13.39
C ARG A 156 4.21 14.01 12.61
N THR A 157 5.24 14.85 12.44
CA THR A 157 5.13 16.12 11.70
C THR A 157 6.06 16.13 10.49
N HIS A 158 5.54 16.50 9.33
CA HIS A 158 6.25 16.63 8.05
C HIS A 158 6.09 18.03 7.48
N GLY A 159 7.17 18.52 6.87
CA GLY A 159 7.20 19.88 6.33
C GLY A 159 7.44 20.95 7.39
N ARG A 160 7.61 22.20 6.94
CA ARG A 160 7.94 23.37 7.77
C ARG A 160 7.21 24.65 7.32
N GLY A 161 6.11 24.49 6.59
CA GLY A 161 5.36 25.61 6.05
C GLY A 161 4.62 26.43 7.10
N SER A 162 4.15 27.61 6.71
CA SER A 162 3.31 28.47 7.55
C SER A 162 1.87 27.99 7.62
N ARG A 163 1.40 27.26 6.60
CA ARG A 163 0.10 26.60 6.60
C ARG A 163 0.20 25.30 7.39
N THR A 164 -0.70 25.07 8.32
CA THR A 164 -0.67 23.87 9.16
C THR A 164 -1.93 23.06 8.99
N LEU A 165 -1.76 21.74 8.93
CA LEU A 165 -2.84 20.78 8.85
C LEU A 165 -2.57 19.63 9.83
N THR A 166 -3.55 19.26 10.63
CA THR A 166 -3.45 18.11 11.56
C THR A 166 -4.57 17.13 11.26
N LEU A 167 -4.22 15.86 11.22
CA LEU A 167 -5.16 14.74 11.13
C LEU A 167 -5.03 13.88 12.39
N THR A 168 -6.16 13.60 13.04
CA THR A 168 -6.25 12.59 14.11
C THR A 168 -7.05 11.39 13.57
N THR A 169 -6.42 10.20 13.52
CA THR A 169 -7.07 8.97 13.06
C THR A 169 -6.25 7.74 13.48
N ASP A 170 -6.69 6.54 13.10
CA ASP A 170 -5.91 5.31 13.25
C ASP A 170 -4.96 5.08 12.07
N TYR A 171 -3.95 4.21 12.27
CA TYR A 171 -2.96 3.87 11.24
C TYR A 171 -3.59 3.27 9.98
N PHE A 172 -4.60 2.42 10.12
CA PHE A 172 -5.22 1.77 8.98
C PHE A 172 -6.01 2.74 8.12
N THR A 173 -6.82 3.59 8.75
CA THR A 173 -7.60 4.62 8.05
C THR A 173 -6.71 5.58 7.28
N TRP A 174 -5.62 6.06 7.92
CA TRP A 174 -4.63 6.88 7.23
C TRP A 174 -3.96 6.15 6.07
N PHE A 175 -3.48 4.92 6.30
CA PHE A 175 -2.82 4.13 5.27
C PHE A 175 -3.72 3.94 4.05
N ARG A 176 -4.99 3.56 4.25
CA ARG A 176 -5.92 3.36 3.14
C ARG A 176 -6.31 4.66 2.43
N ALA A 177 -6.35 5.78 3.14
CA ALA A 177 -6.52 7.09 2.51
C ALA A 177 -5.29 7.45 1.66
N SER A 178 -4.09 7.30 2.22
CA SER A 178 -2.82 7.65 1.54
C SER A 178 -2.53 6.77 0.32
N THR A 179 -3.13 5.56 0.24
CA THR A 179 -3.04 4.67 -0.92
C THR A 179 -4.17 4.85 -1.94
N GLY A 180 -5.02 5.88 -1.78
CA GLY A 180 -6.14 6.15 -2.70
C GLY A 180 -7.38 5.25 -2.48
N ARG A 181 -7.46 4.51 -1.36
CA ARG A 181 -8.57 3.59 -1.04
C ARG A 181 -9.58 4.22 -0.09
N ARG A 182 -9.75 5.53 -0.15
CA ARG A 182 -10.86 6.27 0.48
C ARG A 182 -11.36 7.32 -0.51
N SER A 183 -12.66 7.54 -0.53
CA SER A 183 -13.26 8.60 -1.35
C SER A 183 -12.94 9.99 -0.79
N ARG A 184 -13.08 11.02 -1.62
CA ARG A 184 -12.98 12.42 -1.14
C ARG A 184 -13.93 12.69 0.02
N ARG A 185 -15.14 12.11 0.00
CA ARG A 185 -16.12 12.26 1.08
C ARG A 185 -15.60 11.63 2.38
N GLN A 186 -15.04 10.43 2.31
CA GLN A 186 -14.47 9.75 3.49
C GLN A 186 -13.26 10.51 4.03
N ILE A 187 -12.37 10.99 3.16
CA ILE A 187 -11.21 11.78 3.55
C ILE A 187 -11.65 13.10 4.22
N ALA A 188 -12.61 13.82 3.64
CA ALA A 188 -13.09 15.07 4.21
C ALA A 188 -13.83 14.90 5.55
N ALA A 189 -14.35 13.71 5.82
CA ALA A 189 -15.05 13.39 7.06
C ALA A 189 -14.11 12.96 8.22
N MET A 190 -12.79 12.84 7.99
CA MET A 190 -11.81 12.55 9.04
C MET A 190 -11.64 13.75 9.98
N ASP A 191 -11.07 13.53 11.15
CA ASP A 191 -10.82 14.61 12.14
C ASP A 191 -9.62 15.49 11.75
N TRP A 192 -9.90 16.43 10.84
CA TRP A 192 -8.95 17.41 10.36
C TRP A 192 -9.03 18.71 11.14
N ARG A 193 -7.86 19.33 11.44
CA ARG A 193 -7.75 20.65 12.05
C ARG A 193 -6.71 21.50 11.32
N GLY A 194 -6.90 22.82 11.30
CA GLY A 194 -6.01 23.76 10.64
C GLY A 194 -6.49 24.22 9.27
N ASP A 195 -5.61 24.36 8.31
CA ASP A 195 -5.93 24.79 6.94
C ASP A 195 -6.55 23.68 6.11
N LEU A 196 -7.87 23.50 6.21
CA LEU A 196 -8.59 22.45 5.48
C LEU A 196 -8.48 22.55 3.96
N SER A 197 -8.13 23.72 3.41
CA SER A 197 -7.91 23.88 1.96
C SER A 197 -6.64 23.15 1.48
N ALA A 198 -5.79 22.72 2.40
CA ALA A 198 -4.58 21.96 2.09
C ALA A 198 -4.81 20.45 1.98
N ILE A 199 -5.99 19.94 2.35
CA ILE A 199 -6.27 18.48 2.31
C ILE A 199 -6.01 17.92 0.91
N ASP A 200 -6.50 18.58 -0.13
CA ASP A 200 -6.36 18.09 -1.51
C ASP A 200 -4.89 17.99 -1.97
N VAL A 201 -3.99 18.78 -1.37
CA VAL A 201 -2.55 18.73 -1.68
C VAL A 201 -1.95 17.36 -1.31
N LEU A 202 -2.49 16.69 -0.28
CA LEU A 202 -1.98 15.40 0.20
C LEU A 202 -2.37 14.23 -0.72
N PHE A 203 -3.38 14.42 -1.58
CA PHE A 203 -4.00 13.36 -2.37
C PHE A 203 -3.90 13.64 -3.87
N THR A 204 -2.70 13.98 -4.33
CA THR A 204 -2.38 14.24 -5.74
C THR A 204 -1.52 13.12 -6.33
N GLY A 205 -1.43 13.07 -7.66
CA GLY A 205 -0.58 12.11 -8.35
C GLY A 205 -1.20 10.71 -8.44
N ILE A 206 -0.40 9.67 -8.18
CA ILE A 206 -0.81 8.25 -8.28
C ILE A 206 -1.80 7.82 -7.19
N PHE A 207 -1.84 8.53 -6.07
CA PHE A 207 -2.68 8.19 -4.91
C PHE A 207 -3.95 9.05 -4.87
N ARG A 208 -4.67 9.12 -5.99
CA ARG A 208 -5.94 9.85 -6.06
C ARG A 208 -7.01 9.16 -5.21
N PRO A 209 -7.88 9.95 -4.56
CA PRO A 209 -9.01 9.39 -3.82
C PRO A 209 -9.87 8.47 -4.69
N ALA A 210 -10.41 7.41 -4.08
CA ALA A 210 -11.36 6.54 -4.75
C ALA A 210 -12.59 7.31 -5.24
N GLU A 211 -13.19 6.87 -6.33
CA GLU A 211 -14.41 7.49 -6.90
C GLU A 211 -15.59 7.33 -5.95
N ASN A 212 -15.72 6.15 -5.34
CA ASN A 212 -16.81 5.79 -4.43
C ASN A 212 -16.28 5.50 -3.03
N ASP A 213 -17.16 5.54 -2.04
CA ASP A 213 -16.83 5.15 -0.68
C ASP A 213 -16.42 3.68 -0.61
N VAL A 214 -15.37 3.42 0.15
CA VAL A 214 -14.82 2.09 0.35
C VAL A 214 -15.08 1.64 1.79
N ILE A 215 -15.65 0.44 1.94
CA ILE A 215 -15.86 -0.21 3.22
C ILE A 215 -15.03 -1.48 3.24
N GLU A 216 -14.06 -1.54 4.13
CA GLU A 216 -13.17 -2.68 4.31
C GLU A 216 -13.39 -3.31 5.70
N PHE A 217 -13.23 -4.61 5.78
CA PHE A 217 -13.24 -5.33 7.05
C PHE A 217 -11.81 -5.51 7.54
N ARG A 218 -11.56 -5.13 8.78
CA ARG A 218 -10.29 -5.35 9.47
C ARG A 218 -10.54 -6.14 10.75
N GLU A 219 -9.74 -7.16 10.99
CA GLU A 219 -9.64 -7.77 12.32
C GLU A 219 -8.53 -7.07 13.10
N SER A 220 -8.80 -6.73 14.36
CA SER A 220 -7.76 -6.24 15.26
C SER A 220 -6.76 -7.37 15.51
N VAL A 221 -5.56 -7.22 14.99
CA VAL A 221 -4.44 -8.12 15.28
C VAL A 221 -3.72 -7.52 16.48
N ALA A 222 -3.80 -8.22 17.62
CA ALA A 222 -3.11 -7.85 18.85
C ALA A 222 -1.57 -7.99 18.71
#